data_0756b41dec3986d3145f8d1b15a95158
#
_entry.id   0756b41dec3986d3145f8d1b15a95158
#
_cell.length_a   1.000
_cell.length_b   1.000
_cell.length_c   1.000
_cell.angle_alpha   90.00
_cell.angle_beta   90.00
_cell.angle_gamma   90.00
#
_symmetry.space_group_name_H-M   'P 1'
#
loop_
_entity.id
_entity.type
_entity.pdbx_description
1 polymer ?
#
loop_
_entity_poly.entity_id
_entity_poly.type
_entity_poly.pdbx_seq_one_letter_code
_entity_poly.pdbx_strand_id
1 'polypeptide(L)'
;MGLRPIRDLLRYEPQSRAFFAAHAQSSLGTGAGMVALVVLAYERLESPWAISLVLLADFLPSMFLGPIFGAAADRWSRRWCAATADVARALAFISLAFFDGFEVTLGLALLAGVGTGLFRPAVMAGLPSLVSPSGLPAATSLHAALTDLGFTLGPALAGVGLLLASAETVMLVNGITFAVSAVALSRMSLGGGERRGESRSLVREARAGVQAVARMRGLRAVIAGSSAVVLFAGLFNVGELLLADGELGSGDAGFAILVAVYGLGVVVGSVAGAAGAEPRVLKHRYLVGLGVTGAGFLAAAVSPGIVLACLAFAVAGLGNGLMLVHERLLLQVTVREELLGRVFGLRDTLDAWAWTAAFVSAGLMFAVLDTRIVLGLAGAGVCAIAAGLAFVLKDAWMEPVGAEGEPLPQLVERLDGVEPPVPAGAQS
;
A
#
# COMPACT_ATOMS: atom_id res chain seq x y z
N MET A 1 11.62 -16.30 -4.15
CA MET A 1 11.06 -17.43 -3.37
C MET A 1 10.27 -18.33 -4.34
N GLY A 2 10.51 -19.65 -4.40
CA GLY A 2 9.81 -20.51 -5.36
C GLY A 2 8.32 -20.65 -5.01
N LEU A 3 7.47 -20.89 -6.01
CA LEU A 3 6.01 -21.09 -5.81
C LEU A 3 5.67 -22.38 -5.04
N ARG A 4 6.64 -23.29 -4.85
CA ARG A 4 6.43 -24.56 -4.13
C ARG A 4 5.94 -24.39 -2.69
N PRO A 5 6.57 -23.55 -1.82
CA PRO A 5 6.10 -23.38 -0.44
C PRO A 5 4.65 -22.85 -0.34
N ILE A 6 4.28 -21.93 -1.24
CA ILE A 6 2.89 -21.39 -1.29
C ILE A 6 1.91 -22.47 -1.75
N ARG A 7 2.27 -23.25 -2.77
CA ARG A 7 1.44 -24.36 -3.24
C ARG A 7 1.24 -25.42 -2.15
N ASP A 8 2.30 -25.75 -1.43
CA ASP A 8 2.24 -26.76 -0.37
C ASP A 8 1.40 -26.26 0.82
N LEU A 9 1.54 -24.99 1.22
CA LEU A 9 0.69 -24.32 2.19
C LEU A 9 -0.79 -24.43 1.82
N LEU A 10 -1.16 -24.05 0.59
CA LEU A 10 -2.55 -24.09 0.13
C LEU A 10 -3.08 -25.52 -0.07
N ARG A 11 -2.21 -26.52 -0.28
CA ARG A 11 -2.60 -27.92 -0.49
C ARG A 11 -2.83 -28.65 0.82
N TYR A 12 -2.00 -28.44 1.81
CA TYR A 12 -1.96 -29.26 3.04
C TYR A 12 -2.64 -28.61 4.23
N GLU A 13 -2.95 -27.31 4.19
CA GLU A 13 -3.57 -26.58 5.28
C GLU A 13 -4.94 -25.98 4.89
N PRO A 14 -6.07 -26.70 5.10
CA PRO A 14 -7.40 -26.27 4.62
C PRO A 14 -7.86 -24.93 5.19
N GLN A 15 -7.53 -24.62 6.46
CA GLN A 15 -7.89 -23.33 7.09
C GLN A 15 -7.14 -22.16 6.45
N SER A 16 -5.87 -22.37 6.11
CA SER A 16 -5.09 -21.33 5.43
C SER A 16 -5.63 -21.05 4.03
N ARG A 17 -6.06 -22.08 3.29
CA ARG A 17 -6.69 -21.91 1.98
C ARG A 17 -7.96 -21.08 2.04
N ALA A 18 -8.85 -21.37 2.99
CA ALA A 18 -10.09 -20.60 3.17
C ALA A 18 -9.78 -19.15 3.59
N PHE A 19 -8.79 -18.94 4.46
CA PHE A 19 -8.34 -17.61 4.86
C PHE A 19 -7.81 -16.81 3.67
N PHE A 20 -6.88 -17.36 2.88
CA PHE A 20 -6.30 -16.65 1.76
C PHE A 20 -7.30 -16.39 0.61
N ALA A 21 -8.27 -17.28 0.40
CA ALA A 21 -9.35 -17.04 -0.54
C ALA A 21 -10.25 -15.87 -0.09
N ALA A 22 -10.64 -15.85 1.19
CA ALA A 22 -11.41 -14.75 1.77
C ALA A 22 -10.61 -13.43 1.75
N HIS A 23 -9.32 -13.48 2.07
CA HIS A 23 -8.45 -12.31 2.05
C HIS A 23 -8.24 -11.76 0.62
N ALA A 24 -8.04 -12.64 -0.37
CA ALA A 24 -7.85 -12.22 -1.76
C ALA A 24 -9.08 -11.45 -2.29
N GLN A 25 -10.29 -12.00 -2.10
CA GLN A 25 -11.50 -11.35 -2.58
C GLN A 25 -11.82 -10.05 -1.84
N SER A 26 -11.59 -9.98 -0.51
CA SER A 26 -11.80 -8.75 0.26
C SER A 26 -10.75 -7.69 -0.03
N SER A 27 -9.51 -8.08 -0.34
CA SER A 27 -8.45 -7.14 -0.76
C SER A 27 -8.76 -6.50 -2.12
N LEU A 28 -9.25 -7.29 -3.09
CA LEU A 28 -9.73 -6.77 -4.39
C LEU A 28 -10.92 -5.83 -4.18
N GLY A 29 -11.86 -6.20 -3.31
CA GLY A 29 -12.98 -5.36 -2.92
C GLY A 29 -12.54 -4.05 -2.27
N THR A 30 -11.51 -4.07 -1.40
CA THR A 30 -10.95 -2.87 -0.78
C THR A 30 -10.42 -1.89 -1.83
N GLY A 31 -9.61 -2.35 -2.77
CA GLY A 31 -9.07 -1.49 -3.83
C GLY A 31 -10.18 -0.95 -4.76
N ALA A 32 -11.17 -1.77 -5.10
CA ALA A 32 -12.31 -1.32 -5.90
C ALA A 32 -13.21 -0.35 -5.12
N GLY A 33 -13.46 -0.61 -3.85
CA GLY A 33 -14.28 0.24 -2.99
C GLY A 33 -13.67 1.62 -2.76
N MET A 34 -12.33 1.72 -2.70
CA MET A 34 -11.65 3.03 -2.57
C MET A 34 -11.98 3.95 -3.77
N VAL A 35 -11.96 3.42 -4.99
CA VAL A 35 -12.29 4.18 -6.20
C VAL A 35 -13.76 4.57 -6.23
N ALA A 36 -14.67 3.64 -5.93
CA ALA A 36 -16.10 3.92 -5.88
C ALA A 36 -16.46 4.90 -4.76
N LEU A 37 -15.72 4.90 -3.64
CA LEU A 37 -15.89 5.87 -2.55
C LEU A 37 -15.55 7.30 -2.99
N VAL A 38 -14.52 7.46 -3.82
CA VAL A 38 -14.13 8.75 -4.40
C VAL A 38 -15.26 9.30 -5.29
N VAL A 39 -15.79 8.47 -6.19
CA VAL A 39 -16.92 8.85 -7.06
C VAL A 39 -18.13 9.25 -6.21
N LEU A 40 -18.56 8.38 -5.31
CA LEU A 40 -19.72 8.59 -4.47
C LEU A 40 -19.62 9.85 -3.60
N ALA A 41 -18.43 10.14 -3.07
CA ALA A 41 -18.19 11.33 -2.29
C ALA A 41 -18.32 12.61 -3.14
N TYR A 42 -17.78 12.57 -4.35
CA TYR A 42 -17.85 13.70 -5.28
C TYR A 42 -19.27 13.93 -5.77
N GLU A 43 -20.01 12.89 -6.16
CA GLU A 43 -21.42 12.98 -6.56
C GLU A 43 -22.32 13.62 -5.47
N ARG A 44 -21.99 13.35 -4.18
CA ARG A 44 -22.80 13.82 -3.04
C ARG A 44 -22.52 15.26 -2.58
N LEU A 45 -21.36 15.82 -2.90
CA LEU A 45 -21.00 17.19 -2.47
C LEU A 45 -20.47 18.08 -3.60
N GLU A 46 -20.16 17.54 -4.78
CA GLU A 46 -19.60 18.26 -5.94
C GLU A 46 -18.39 19.13 -5.56
N SER A 47 -17.53 18.63 -4.68
CA SER A 47 -16.39 19.38 -4.15
C SER A 47 -15.14 18.51 -4.04
N PRO A 48 -13.94 19.03 -4.42
CA PRO A 48 -12.67 18.35 -4.18
C PRO A 48 -12.44 17.98 -2.71
N TRP A 49 -12.99 18.77 -1.78
CA TRP A 49 -12.95 18.49 -0.35
C TRP A 49 -13.70 17.21 0.03
N ALA A 50 -14.76 16.84 -0.70
CA ALA A 50 -15.49 15.61 -0.44
C ALA A 50 -14.57 14.40 -0.60
N ILE A 51 -13.81 14.34 -1.69
CA ILE A 51 -12.85 13.27 -1.97
C ILE A 51 -11.80 13.23 -0.86
N SER A 52 -11.18 14.37 -0.56
CA SER A 52 -10.12 14.47 0.44
C SER A 52 -10.61 14.03 1.83
N LEU A 53 -11.79 14.46 2.26
CA LEU A 53 -12.35 14.17 3.58
C LEU A 53 -12.72 12.69 3.74
N VAL A 54 -13.30 12.04 2.73
CA VAL A 54 -13.67 10.63 2.85
C VAL A 54 -12.43 9.74 2.83
N LEU A 55 -11.41 10.08 2.03
CA LEU A 55 -10.14 9.36 2.05
C LEU A 55 -9.43 9.53 3.40
N LEU A 56 -9.42 10.75 3.96
CA LEU A 56 -8.91 10.97 5.31
C LEU A 56 -9.70 10.16 6.35
N ALA A 57 -11.02 10.14 6.28
CA ALA A 57 -11.86 9.39 7.22
C ALA A 57 -11.60 7.89 7.18
N ASP A 58 -11.33 7.33 6.01
CA ASP A 58 -11.00 5.91 5.85
C ASP A 58 -9.57 5.60 6.35
N PHE A 59 -8.59 6.49 6.12
CA PHE A 59 -7.18 6.25 6.49
C PHE A 59 -6.83 6.61 7.93
N LEU A 60 -7.35 7.73 8.48
CA LEU A 60 -6.97 8.24 9.78
C LEU A 60 -7.12 7.25 10.95
N PRO A 61 -8.24 6.49 11.08
CA PRO A 61 -8.39 5.56 12.19
C PRO A 61 -7.30 4.49 12.22
N SER A 62 -6.95 3.92 11.08
CA SER A 62 -5.93 2.87 11.00
C SER A 62 -4.55 3.40 11.39
N MET A 63 -4.29 4.66 11.14
CA MET A 63 -3.02 5.33 11.40
C MET A 63 -2.86 5.73 12.88
N PHE A 64 -3.87 6.40 13.46
CA PHE A 64 -3.76 6.91 14.82
C PHE A 64 -4.15 5.91 15.89
N LEU A 65 -5.09 5.00 15.60
CA LEU A 65 -5.58 4.02 16.56
C LEU A 65 -4.84 2.69 16.50
N GLY A 66 -3.81 2.55 15.65
CA GLY A 66 -3.01 1.33 15.51
C GLY A 66 -2.54 0.71 16.83
N PRO A 67 -1.94 1.48 17.77
CA PRO A 67 -1.55 0.96 19.08
C PRO A 67 -2.73 0.45 19.92
N ILE A 68 -3.90 1.12 19.83
CA ILE A 68 -5.13 0.72 20.54
C ILE A 68 -5.67 -0.59 19.94
N PHE A 69 -5.70 -0.68 18.62
CA PHE A 69 -6.15 -1.87 17.91
C PHE A 69 -5.21 -3.07 18.10
N GLY A 70 -3.90 -2.83 18.20
CA GLY A 70 -2.93 -3.85 18.57
C GLY A 70 -3.19 -4.38 19.98
N ALA A 71 -3.39 -3.50 20.95
CA ALA A 71 -3.72 -3.89 22.32
C ALA A 71 -5.07 -4.62 22.42
N ALA A 72 -6.04 -4.26 21.57
CA ALA A 72 -7.32 -4.96 21.48
C ALA A 72 -7.13 -6.40 20.93
N ALA A 73 -6.34 -6.55 19.86
CA ALA A 73 -6.03 -7.86 19.28
C ALA A 73 -5.21 -8.78 20.20
N ASP A 74 -4.45 -8.20 21.16
CA ASP A 74 -3.71 -8.95 22.18
C ASP A 74 -4.59 -9.37 23.36
N ARG A 75 -5.60 -8.56 23.69
CA ARG A 75 -6.49 -8.81 24.84
C ARG A 75 -7.69 -9.69 24.51
N TRP A 76 -8.24 -9.53 23.31
CA TRP A 76 -9.44 -10.21 22.86
C TRP A 76 -9.10 -11.36 21.90
N SER A 77 -10.09 -12.17 21.58
CA SER A 77 -9.95 -13.20 20.56
C SER A 77 -9.66 -12.57 19.20
N ARG A 78 -8.50 -12.87 18.63
CA ARG A 78 -8.06 -12.37 17.31
C ARG A 78 -9.08 -12.67 16.22
N ARG A 79 -9.71 -13.86 16.32
CA ARG A 79 -10.80 -14.26 15.43
C ARG A 79 -11.95 -13.27 15.47
N TRP A 80 -12.41 -12.93 16.68
CA TRP A 80 -13.54 -12.02 16.82
C TRP A 80 -13.16 -10.58 16.49
N CYS A 81 -11.95 -10.14 16.80
CA CYS A 81 -11.45 -8.83 16.36
C CYS A 81 -11.44 -8.71 14.82
N ALA A 82 -10.93 -9.73 14.12
CA ALA A 82 -10.92 -9.72 12.66
C ALA A 82 -12.33 -9.83 12.06
N ALA A 83 -13.19 -10.71 12.59
CA ALA A 83 -14.55 -10.89 12.11
C ALA A 83 -15.42 -9.64 12.35
N THR A 84 -15.35 -9.01 13.53
CA THR A 84 -16.10 -7.78 13.82
C THR A 84 -15.60 -6.58 13.00
N ALA A 85 -14.31 -6.52 12.72
CA ALA A 85 -13.74 -5.54 11.80
C ALA A 85 -14.33 -5.66 10.39
N ASP A 86 -14.45 -6.90 9.87
CA ASP A 86 -15.07 -7.13 8.56
C ASP A 86 -16.58 -6.91 8.57
N VAL A 87 -17.27 -7.21 9.69
CA VAL A 87 -18.69 -6.85 9.84
C VAL A 87 -18.87 -5.32 9.81
N ALA A 88 -18.02 -4.57 10.52
CA ALA A 88 -18.09 -3.11 10.50
C ALA A 88 -17.87 -2.55 9.09
N ARG A 89 -16.88 -3.08 8.35
CA ARG A 89 -16.64 -2.70 6.94
C ARG A 89 -17.80 -3.11 6.04
N ALA A 90 -18.33 -4.32 6.19
CA ALA A 90 -19.50 -4.77 5.44
C ALA A 90 -20.70 -3.85 5.65
N LEU A 91 -21.02 -3.54 6.90
CA LEU A 91 -22.11 -2.63 7.24
C LEU A 91 -21.87 -1.24 6.64
N ALA A 92 -20.66 -0.69 6.76
CA ALA A 92 -20.32 0.62 6.21
C ALA A 92 -20.54 0.65 4.69
N PHE A 93 -19.93 -0.28 3.95
CA PHE A 93 -20.01 -0.28 2.49
C PHE A 93 -21.39 -0.68 1.94
N ILE A 94 -22.12 -1.58 2.59
CA ILE A 94 -23.51 -1.88 2.24
C ILE A 94 -24.39 -0.64 2.51
N SER A 95 -24.21 0.03 3.64
CA SER A 95 -25.01 1.23 3.96
C SER A 95 -24.76 2.37 2.98
N LEU A 96 -23.52 2.53 2.47
CA LEU A 96 -23.20 3.53 1.45
C LEU A 96 -24.01 3.36 0.16
N ALA A 97 -24.49 2.15 -0.14
CA ALA A 97 -25.32 1.87 -1.30
C ALA A 97 -26.80 2.28 -1.12
N PHE A 98 -27.26 2.56 0.11
CA PHE A 98 -28.67 2.79 0.41
C PHE A 98 -28.95 4.14 1.09
N PHE A 99 -27.93 4.77 1.66
CA PHE A 99 -28.10 6.03 2.38
C PHE A 99 -27.34 7.14 1.69
N ASP A 100 -28.05 8.21 1.38
CA ASP A 100 -27.51 9.39 0.74
C ASP A 100 -27.05 10.43 1.77
N GLY A 101 -26.32 11.44 1.29
CA GLY A 101 -25.79 12.54 2.08
C GLY A 101 -24.31 12.39 2.40
N PHE A 102 -23.60 13.52 2.28
CA PHE A 102 -22.14 13.55 2.46
C PHE A 102 -21.72 13.23 3.91
N GLU A 103 -22.45 13.73 4.90
CA GLU A 103 -22.16 13.48 6.32
C GLU A 103 -22.28 12.00 6.66
N VAL A 104 -23.27 11.31 6.07
CA VAL A 104 -23.44 9.86 6.20
C VAL A 104 -22.26 9.13 5.55
N THR A 105 -21.87 9.56 4.35
CA THR A 105 -20.70 9.02 3.63
C THR A 105 -19.43 9.13 4.48
N LEU A 106 -19.20 10.30 5.05
CA LEU A 106 -18.04 10.57 5.90
C LEU A 106 -18.05 9.69 7.16
N GLY A 107 -19.20 9.56 7.81
CA GLY A 107 -19.36 8.71 9.00
C GLY A 107 -19.15 7.22 8.69
N LEU A 108 -19.65 6.74 7.55
CA LEU A 108 -19.48 5.34 7.11
C LEU A 108 -18.05 5.07 6.63
N ALA A 109 -17.38 6.01 5.96
CA ALA A 109 -15.97 5.92 5.63
C ALA A 109 -15.10 5.83 6.90
N LEU A 110 -15.40 6.64 7.91
CA LEU A 110 -14.73 6.57 9.22
C LEU A 110 -14.93 5.20 9.88
N LEU A 111 -16.13 4.64 9.83
CA LEU A 111 -16.44 3.30 10.36
C LEU A 111 -15.64 2.22 9.61
N ALA A 112 -15.55 2.32 8.29
CA ALA A 112 -14.74 1.42 7.46
C ALA A 112 -13.25 1.51 7.84
N GLY A 113 -12.72 2.73 8.03
CA GLY A 113 -11.35 2.97 8.48
C GLY A 113 -11.05 2.39 9.86
N VAL A 114 -11.98 2.50 10.82
CA VAL A 114 -11.88 1.84 12.13
C VAL A 114 -11.81 0.32 11.96
N GLY A 115 -12.67 -0.25 11.11
CA GLY A 115 -12.64 -1.69 10.77
C GLY A 115 -11.29 -2.10 10.17
N THR A 116 -10.79 -1.35 9.21
CA THR A 116 -9.48 -1.61 8.56
C THR A 116 -8.34 -1.57 9.57
N GLY A 117 -8.35 -0.59 10.48
CA GLY A 117 -7.34 -0.45 11.54
C GLY A 117 -7.33 -1.61 12.53
N LEU A 118 -8.50 -2.16 12.89
CA LEU A 118 -8.61 -3.32 13.79
C LEU A 118 -8.26 -4.64 13.10
N PHE A 119 -8.60 -4.79 11.82
CA PHE A 119 -8.40 -6.02 11.03
C PHE A 119 -6.92 -6.40 10.92
N ARG A 120 -6.08 -5.47 10.51
CA ARG A 120 -4.66 -5.73 10.20
C ARG A 120 -3.90 -6.35 11.39
N PRO A 121 -3.87 -5.75 12.61
CA PRO A 121 -3.17 -6.34 13.74
C PRO A 121 -3.78 -7.68 14.19
N ALA A 122 -5.10 -7.83 14.14
CA ALA A 122 -5.77 -9.06 14.53
C ALA A 122 -5.37 -10.23 13.61
N VAL A 123 -5.34 -10.01 12.31
CA VAL A 123 -4.92 -11.00 11.31
C VAL A 123 -3.43 -11.31 11.41
N MET A 124 -2.57 -10.29 11.49
CA MET A 124 -1.12 -10.51 11.60
C MET A 124 -0.74 -11.31 12.85
N ALA A 125 -1.39 -11.02 13.98
CA ALA A 125 -1.20 -11.78 15.22
C ALA A 125 -1.79 -13.20 15.14
N GLY A 126 -2.87 -13.40 14.36
CA GLY A 126 -3.54 -14.68 14.19
C GLY A 126 -2.89 -15.63 13.16
N LEU A 127 -2.18 -15.08 12.18
CA LEU A 127 -1.61 -15.85 11.06
C LEU A 127 -0.74 -17.05 11.48
N PRO A 128 0.12 -16.96 12.55
CA PRO A 128 0.90 -18.10 13.03
C PRO A 128 0.06 -19.28 13.54
N SER A 129 -1.21 -19.07 13.89
CA SER A 129 -2.09 -20.14 14.35
C SER A 129 -2.82 -20.88 13.21
N LEU A 130 -2.77 -20.34 12.00
CA LEU A 130 -3.39 -20.94 10.81
C LEU A 130 -2.44 -21.87 10.05
N VAL A 131 -1.15 -21.81 10.34
CA VAL A 131 -0.11 -22.47 9.56
C VAL A 131 0.92 -23.12 10.46
N SER A 132 1.62 -24.13 9.94
CA SER A 132 2.77 -24.72 10.62
C SER A 132 3.92 -23.69 10.75
N PRO A 133 4.81 -23.83 11.74
CA PRO A 133 5.96 -22.93 11.90
C PRO A 133 6.82 -22.80 10.64
N SER A 134 6.99 -23.86 9.88
CA SER A 134 7.72 -23.88 8.60
C SER A 134 6.94 -23.18 7.46
N GLY A 135 5.60 -23.12 7.54
CA GLY A 135 4.76 -22.46 6.56
C GLY A 135 4.59 -20.96 6.79
N LEU A 136 4.96 -20.43 7.97
CA LEU A 136 4.73 -19.04 8.34
C LEU A 136 5.38 -18.01 7.40
N PRO A 137 6.63 -18.18 6.92
CA PRO A 137 7.21 -17.25 5.96
C PRO A 137 6.43 -17.20 4.62
N ALA A 138 5.97 -18.37 4.14
CA ALA A 138 5.16 -18.45 2.92
C ALA A 138 3.78 -17.80 3.11
N ALA A 139 3.15 -18.01 4.27
CA ALA A 139 1.87 -17.41 4.63
C ALA A 139 1.96 -15.87 4.72
N THR A 140 2.98 -15.34 5.37
CA THR A 140 3.22 -13.89 5.49
C THR A 140 3.46 -13.27 4.10
N SER A 141 4.28 -13.93 3.27
CA SER A 141 4.55 -13.47 1.90
C SER A 141 3.29 -13.50 1.03
N LEU A 142 2.47 -14.54 1.14
CA LEU A 142 1.21 -14.65 0.39
C LEU A 142 0.21 -13.58 0.84
N HIS A 143 0.08 -13.33 2.15
CA HIS A 143 -0.79 -12.28 2.68
C HIS A 143 -0.40 -10.91 2.12
N ALA A 144 0.89 -10.55 2.17
CA ALA A 144 1.39 -9.31 1.61
C ALA A 144 1.10 -9.21 0.09
N ALA A 145 1.39 -10.29 -0.66
CA ALA A 145 1.14 -10.32 -2.10
C ALA A 145 -0.34 -10.14 -2.47
N LEU A 146 -1.26 -10.74 -1.72
CA LEU A 146 -2.70 -10.59 -1.94
C LEU A 146 -3.19 -9.19 -1.59
N THR A 147 -2.65 -8.58 -0.54
CA THR A 147 -2.91 -7.17 -0.20
C THR A 147 -2.47 -6.26 -1.34
N ASP A 148 -1.25 -6.44 -1.85
CA ASP A 148 -0.71 -5.65 -2.96
C ASP A 148 -1.50 -5.83 -4.26
N LEU A 149 -1.91 -7.08 -4.55
CA LEU A 149 -2.79 -7.35 -5.68
C LEU A 149 -4.14 -6.64 -5.53
N GLY A 150 -4.69 -6.56 -4.33
CA GLY A 150 -5.90 -5.80 -4.05
C GLY A 150 -5.75 -4.32 -4.40
N PHE A 151 -4.68 -3.68 -3.95
CA PHE A 151 -4.40 -2.28 -4.27
C PHE A 151 -4.03 -2.03 -5.75
N THR A 152 -3.54 -3.05 -6.45
CA THR A 152 -3.14 -2.93 -7.86
C THR A 152 -4.29 -3.24 -8.81
N LEU A 153 -4.98 -4.38 -8.61
CA LEU A 153 -6.06 -4.85 -9.48
C LEU A 153 -7.43 -4.28 -9.09
N GLY A 154 -7.62 -3.97 -7.81
CA GLY A 154 -8.89 -3.44 -7.31
C GLY A 154 -9.35 -2.18 -8.04
N PRO A 155 -8.51 -1.14 -8.17
CA PRO A 155 -8.85 0.04 -8.96
C PRO A 155 -9.20 -0.26 -10.42
N ALA A 156 -8.46 -1.16 -11.08
CA ALA A 156 -8.80 -1.58 -12.43
C ALA A 156 -10.16 -2.27 -12.52
N LEU A 157 -10.49 -3.13 -11.54
CA LEU A 157 -11.80 -3.76 -11.42
C LEU A 157 -12.91 -2.74 -11.13
N ALA A 158 -12.62 -1.74 -10.31
CA ALA A 158 -13.56 -0.62 -10.08
C ALA A 158 -13.84 0.15 -11.36
N GLY A 159 -12.80 0.47 -12.13
CA GLY A 159 -12.96 1.13 -13.43
C GLY A 159 -13.90 0.35 -14.36
N VAL A 160 -13.70 -0.98 -14.46
CA VAL A 160 -14.63 -1.84 -15.22
C VAL A 160 -16.01 -1.88 -14.56
N GLY A 161 -16.08 -1.96 -13.24
CA GLY A 161 -17.34 -1.97 -12.49
C GLY A 161 -18.18 -0.71 -12.71
N LEU A 162 -17.56 0.47 -12.68
CA LEU A 162 -18.20 1.76 -12.90
C LEU A 162 -18.66 1.99 -14.36
N LEU A 163 -18.05 1.29 -15.33
CA LEU A 163 -18.54 1.28 -16.71
C LEU A 163 -19.83 0.45 -16.89
N LEU A 164 -20.06 -0.53 -16.01
CA LEU A 164 -21.16 -1.50 -16.11
C LEU A 164 -22.29 -1.23 -15.10
N ALA A 165 -21.98 -0.51 -14.01
CA ALA A 165 -22.88 -0.29 -12.88
C ALA A 165 -22.53 1.02 -12.16
N SER A 166 -23.41 1.46 -11.24
CA SER A 166 -23.19 2.67 -10.44
C SER A 166 -22.15 2.44 -9.30
N ALA A 167 -21.66 3.54 -8.71
CA ALA A 167 -20.74 3.52 -7.58
C ALA A 167 -21.35 2.79 -6.36
N GLU A 168 -22.65 2.95 -6.12
CA GLU A 168 -23.40 2.24 -5.06
C GLU A 168 -23.36 0.71 -5.28
N THR A 169 -23.48 0.26 -6.52
CA THR A 169 -23.41 -1.17 -6.84
C THR A 169 -22.01 -1.72 -6.53
N VAL A 170 -20.95 -1.00 -6.89
CA VAL A 170 -19.57 -1.39 -6.55
C VAL A 170 -19.38 -1.41 -5.03
N MET A 171 -19.94 -0.44 -4.29
CA MET A 171 -19.93 -0.41 -2.83
C MET A 171 -20.66 -1.60 -2.23
N LEU A 172 -21.85 -1.95 -2.74
CA LEU A 172 -22.62 -3.10 -2.28
C LEU A 172 -21.84 -4.41 -2.49
N VAL A 173 -21.25 -4.59 -3.66
CA VAL A 173 -20.41 -5.76 -3.95
C VAL A 173 -19.22 -5.82 -3.00
N ASN A 174 -18.53 -4.71 -2.77
CA ASN A 174 -17.43 -4.64 -1.81
C ASN A 174 -17.89 -5.00 -0.38
N GLY A 175 -19.03 -4.46 0.08
CA GLY A 175 -19.62 -4.80 1.36
C GLY A 175 -19.93 -6.30 1.50
N ILE A 176 -20.44 -6.94 0.43
CA ILE A 176 -20.67 -8.39 0.40
C ILE A 176 -19.36 -9.15 0.51
N THR A 177 -18.27 -8.69 -0.12
CA THR A 177 -16.96 -9.35 0.03
C THR A 177 -16.49 -9.35 1.48
N PHE A 178 -16.69 -8.26 2.22
CA PHE A 178 -16.38 -8.21 3.65
C PHE A 178 -17.31 -9.09 4.49
N ALA A 179 -18.60 -9.17 4.17
CA ALA A 179 -19.53 -10.06 4.86
C ALA A 179 -19.11 -11.54 4.68
N VAL A 180 -18.72 -11.94 3.47
CA VAL A 180 -18.18 -13.29 3.20
C VAL A 180 -16.89 -13.53 3.98
N SER A 181 -15.98 -12.56 4.02
CA SER A 181 -14.74 -12.64 4.81
C SER A 181 -15.03 -12.77 6.32
N ALA A 182 -15.96 -11.98 6.86
CA ALA A 182 -16.38 -12.06 8.26
C ALA A 182 -16.90 -13.45 8.63
N VAL A 183 -17.76 -14.04 7.79
CA VAL A 183 -18.28 -15.40 7.97
C VAL A 183 -17.15 -16.43 7.92
N ALA A 184 -16.22 -16.31 6.98
CA ALA A 184 -15.06 -17.19 6.88
C ALA A 184 -14.20 -17.13 8.15
N LEU A 185 -13.83 -15.92 8.57
CA LEU A 185 -13.01 -15.66 9.76
C LEU A 185 -13.68 -16.15 11.06
N SER A 186 -14.99 -15.99 11.18
CA SER A 186 -15.75 -16.45 12.37
C SER A 186 -15.69 -17.96 12.56
N ARG A 187 -15.39 -18.73 11.50
CA ARG A 187 -15.29 -20.20 11.52
C ARG A 187 -13.86 -20.73 11.66
N MET A 188 -12.85 -19.81 11.67
CA MET A 188 -11.44 -20.20 11.75
C MET A 188 -10.92 -20.12 13.18
N SER A 189 -9.85 -20.84 13.49
CA SER A 189 -9.14 -20.76 14.76
C SER A 189 -7.91 -19.84 14.63
N LEU A 190 -8.11 -18.55 14.86
CA LEU A 190 -7.01 -17.56 14.82
C LEU A 190 -6.23 -17.45 16.16
N GLY A 191 -6.29 -18.47 16.99
CA GLY A 191 -5.68 -18.47 18.33
C GLY A 191 -6.34 -17.51 19.31
N GLY A 192 -6.15 -17.73 20.59
CA GLY A 192 -6.59 -16.84 21.66
C GLY A 192 -5.48 -15.91 22.11
N GLY A 193 -5.83 -14.84 22.81
CA GLY A 193 -4.91 -13.89 23.41
C GLY A 193 -4.07 -14.48 24.56
N GLU A 194 -3.27 -15.51 24.27
CA GLU A 194 -2.22 -15.90 25.17
C GLU A 194 -1.16 -14.82 25.18
N ARG A 195 -0.93 -14.23 26.34
CA ARG A 195 0.19 -13.34 26.60
C ARG A 195 1.49 -14.05 26.23
N ARG A 196 1.94 -13.96 24.99
CA ARG A 196 3.32 -14.27 24.67
C ARG A 196 4.19 -13.20 25.31
N GLY A 197 5.03 -13.71 26.22
CA GLY A 197 5.89 -12.98 27.11
C GLY A 197 6.68 -11.85 26.47
N GLU A 198 7.06 -10.91 27.35
CA GLU A 198 7.89 -9.74 27.16
C GLU A 198 7.38 -8.78 26.08
N SER A 199 6.62 -7.79 26.51
CA SER A 199 6.42 -6.55 25.76
C SER A 199 7.80 -5.90 25.56
N ARG A 200 8.49 -6.32 24.49
CA ARG A 200 9.62 -5.54 24.00
C ARG A 200 9.04 -4.17 23.71
N SER A 201 9.59 -3.15 24.35
CA SER A 201 9.11 -1.79 24.23
C SER A 201 9.00 -1.43 22.74
N LEU A 202 7.77 -1.23 22.24
CA LEU A 202 7.48 -0.81 20.86
C LEU A 202 8.35 0.40 20.47
N VAL A 203 8.59 1.28 21.43
CA VAL A 203 9.49 2.44 21.27
C VAL A 203 10.93 2.01 20.97
N ARG A 204 11.44 0.95 21.62
CA ARG A 204 12.79 0.44 21.35
C ARG A 204 12.89 -0.18 19.96
N GLU A 205 11.88 -0.91 19.53
CA GLU A 205 11.84 -1.51 18.19
C GLU A 205 11.70 -0.45 17.10
N ALA A 206 10.81 0.53 17.27
CA ALA A 206 10.69 1.66 16.36
C ALA A 206 12.01 2.45 16.27
N ARG A 207 12.67 2.72 17.44
CA ARG A 207 13.97 3.40 17.48
C ARG A 207 15.06 2.61 16.73
N ALA A 208 15.07 1.28 16.83
CA ALA A 208 16.03 0.46 16.10
C ALA A 208 15.80 0.53 14.57
N GLY A 209 14.54 0.55 14.11
CA GLY A 209 14.21 0.79 12.70
C GLY A 209 14.69 2.15 12.20
N VAL A 210 14.40 3.22 12.95
CA VAL A 210 14.86 4.57 12.64
C VAL A 210 16.39 4.65 12.58
N GLN A 211 17.09 4.05 13.55
CA GLN A 211 18.56 4.03 13.59
C GLN A 211 19.16 3.28 12.41
N ALA A 212 18.58 2.14 12.01
CA ALA A 212 19.03 1.38 10.85
C ALA A 212 18.92 2.22 9.57
N VAL A 213 17.77 2.87 9.35
CA VAL A 213 17.53 3.74 8.18
C VAL A 213 18.44 4.98 8.22
N ALA A 214 18.61 5.61 9.40
CA ALA A 214 19.42 6.83 9.54
C ALA A 214 20.90 6.61 9.20
N ARG A 215 21.44 5.41 9.51
CA ARG A 215 22.84 5.06 9.27
C ARG A 215 23.17 4.79 7.79
N MET A 216 22.19 4.34 7.00
CA MET A 216 22.39 3.97 5.59
C MET A 216 21.87 5.08 4.68
N ARG A 217 22.79 5.89 4.10
CA ARG A 217 22.42 7.03 3.23
C ARG A 217 21.49 6.62 2.07
N GLY A 218 21.79 5.50 1.40
CA GLY A 218 20.97 5.01 0.29
C GLY A 218 19.56 4.60 0.73
N LEU A 219 19.45 3.84 1.83
CA LEU A 219 18.18 3.39 2.38
C LEU A 219 17.30 4.57 2.83
N ARG A 220 17.91 5.53 3.53
CA ARG A 220 17.23 6.76 3.94
C ARG A 220 16.70 7.56 2.75
N ALA A 221 17.50 7.69 1.70
CA ALA A 221 17.11 8.41 0.49
C ALA A 221 15.94 7.71 -0.24
N VAL A 222 15.98 6.39 -0.36
CA VAL A 222 14.88 5.62 -0.99
C VAL A 222 13.59 5.78 -0.19
N ILE A 223 13.62 5.57 1.14
CA ILE A 223 12.41 5.68 1.97
C ILE A 223 11.86 7.11 1.99
N ALA A 224 12.71 8.11 2.19
CA ALA A 224 12.25 9.50 2.18
C ALA A 224 11.73 9.92 0.81
N GLY A 225 12.37 9.43 -0.27
CA GLY A 225 11.94 9.71 -1.63
C GLY A 225 10.62 9.04 -1.98
N SER A 226 10.42 7.76 -1.62
CA SER A 226 9.14 7.08 -1.87
C SER A 226 7.99 7.72 -1.10
N SER A 227 8.20 8.09 0.18
CA SER A 227 7.17 8.79 0.95
C SER A 227 6.88 10.20 0.39
N ALA A 228 7.90 10.89 -0.14
CA ALA A 228 7.67 12.17 -0.82
C ALA A 228 6.88 11.99 -2.14
N VAL A 229 7.09 10.88 -2.88
CA VAL A 229 6.29 10.54 -4.07
C VAL A 229 4.83 10.28 -3.69
N VAL A 230 4.56 9.63 -2.56
CA VAL A 230 3.20 9.40 -2.04
C VAL A 230 2.44 10.72 -1.88
N LEU A 231 3.10 11.79 -1.42
CA LEU A 231 2.48 13.11 -1.32
C LEU A 231 1.92 13.59 -2.68
N PHE A 232 2.70 13.46 -3.74
CA PHE A 232 2.28 13.88 -5.08
C PHE A 232 1.29 12.88 -5.72
N ALA A 233 1.45 11.59 -5.44
CA ALA A 233 0.51 10.56 -5.88
C ALA A 233 -0.89 10.78 -5.28
N GLY A 234 -0.99 11.25 -4.02
CA GLY A 234 -2.26 11.58 -3.40
C GLY A 234 -2.94 12.81 -4.02
N LEU A 235 -2.17 13.83 -4.45
CA LEU A 235 -2.72 14.93 -5.25
C LEU A 235 -3.29 14.40 -6.57
N PHE A 236 -2.57 13.51 -7.25
CA PHE A 236 -3.01 12.91 -8.49
C PHE A 236 -4.27 12.06 -8.31
N ASN A 237 -4.33 11.28 -7.22
CA ASN A 237 -5.46 10.42 -6.89
C ASN A 237 -6.79 11.20 -6.70
N VAL A 238 -6.73 12.38 -6.08
CA VAL A 238 -7.90 13.28 -5.98
C VAL A 238 -8.20 13.96 -7.31
N GLY A 239 -7.17 14.36 -8.04
CA GLY A 239 -7.31 15.14 -9.27
C GLY A 239 -7.74 14.35 -10.50
N GLU A 240 -7.60 13.01 -10.49
CA GLU A 240 -7.94 12.19 -11.68
C GLU A 240 -9.44 12.21 -12.00
N LEU A 241 -10.30 12.22 -10.96
CA LEU A 241 -11.76 12.39 -11.13
C LEU A 241 -12.08 13.79 -11.64
N LEU A 242 -11.47 14.83 -11.05
CA LEU A 242 -11.67 16.23 -11.45
C LEU A 242 -11.18 16.49 -12.88
N LEU A 243 -10.12 15.81 -13.31
CA LEU A 243 -9.64 15.84 -14.68
C LEU A 243 -10.66 15.22 -15.64
N ALA A 244 -11.16 14.03 -15.31
CA ALA A 244 -12.09 13.29 -16.16
C ALA A 244 -13.43 14.01 -16.32
N ASP A 245 -14.00 14.47 -15.21
CA ASP A 245 -15.32 15.11 -15.18
C ASP A 245 -15.23 16.57 -15.65
N GLY A 246 -14.42 17.38 -14.99
CA GLY A 246 -14.35 18.82 -15.26
C GLY A 246 -13.60 19.18 -16.54
N GLU A 247 -12.36 18.72 -16.68
CA GLU A 247 -11.46 19.17 -17.75
C GLU A 247 -11.66 18.45 -19.10
N LEU A 248 -11.97 17.15 -19.05
CA LEU A 248 -12.13 16.32 -20.24
C LEU A 248 -13.60 16.12 -20.62
N GLY A 249 -14.55 16.51 -19.76
CA GLY A 249 -15.98 16.36 -19.98
C GLY A 249 -16.41 14.92 -20.25
N SER A 250 -15.68 13.96 -19.67
CA SER A 250 -15.90 12.53 -19.94
C SER A 250 -16.65 11.82 -18.81
N GLY A 251 -16.97 12.53 -17.72
CA GLY A 251 -17.76 12.05 -16.58
C GLY A 251 -17.17 10.81 -15.91
N ASP A 252 -18.01 10.10 -15.18
CA ASP A 252 -17.63 8.90 -14.42
C ASP A 252 -17.08 7.78 -15.32
N ALA A 253 -17.63 7.64 -16.53
CA ALA A 253 -17.11 6.67 -17.49
C ALA A 253 -15.67 6.98 -17.91
N GLY A 254 -15.34 8.25 -18.12
CA GLY A 254 -13.98 8.70 -18.39
C GLY A 254 -13.04 8.42 -17.22
N PHE A 255 -13.46 8.75 -16.01
CA PHE A 255 -12.71 8.43 -14.79
C PHE A 255 -12.47 6.92 -14.65
N ALA A 256 -13.53 6.12 -14.81
CA ALA A 256 -13.44 4.66 -14.76
C ALA A 256 -12.42 4.10 -15.76
N ILE A 257 -12.40 4.62 -16.99
CA ILE A 257 -11.42 4.21 -18.00
C ILE A 257 -10.01 4.62 -17.59
N LEU A 258 -9.79 5.85 -17.11
CA LEU A 258 -8.48 6.32 -16.66
C LEU A 258 -7.92 5.44 -15.54
N VAL A 259 -8.73 5.14 -14.52
CA VAL A 259 -8.35 4.26 -13.41
C VAL A 259 -8.03 2.85 -13.88
N ALA A 260 -8.87 2.27 -14.77
CA ALA A 260 -8.65 0.94 -15.34
C ALA A 260 -7.35 0.85 -16.12
N VAL A 261 -7.08 1.83 -16.98
CA VAL A 261 -5.87 1.87 -17.82
C VAL A 261 -4.62 2.09 -16.97
N TYR A 262 -4.69 2.96 -15.95
CA TYR A 262 -3.62 3.14 -14.97
C TYR A 262 -3.32 1.82 -14.24
N GLY A 263 -4.32 1.16 -13.70
CA GLY A 263 -4.18 -0.12 -13.00
C GLY A 263 -3.58 -1.22 -13.89
N LEU A 264 -4.01 -1.31 -15.15
CA LEU A 264 -3.40 -2.23 -16.14
C LEU A 264 -1.92 -1.87 -16.38
N GLY A 265 -1.59 -0.60 -16.48
CA GLY A 265 -0.21 -0.12 -16.57
C GLY A 265 0.63 -0.57 -15.38
N VAL A 266 0.10 -0.45 -14.15
CA VAL A 266 0.77 -0.90 -12.92
C VAL A 266 1.05 -2.40 -12.96
N VAL A 267 0.09 -3.21 -13.38
CA VAL A 267 0.27 -4.68 -13.54
C VAL A 267 1.38 -4.99 -14.53
N VAL A 268 1.35 -4.38 -15.71
CA VAL A 268 2.37 -4.60 -16.76
C VAL A 268 3.74 -4.17 -16.27
N GLY A 269 3.86 -3.00 -15.63
CA GLY A 269 5.11 -2.50 -15.06
C GLY A 269 5.67 -3.40 -13.97
N SER A 270 4.81 -3.92 -13.11
CA SER A 270 5.20 -4.85 -12.03
C SER A 270 5.73 -6.17 -12.57
N VAL A 271 5.09 -6.73 -13.59
CA VAL A 271 5.51 -8.01 -14.21
C VAL A 271 6.78 -7.83 -15.05
N ALA A 272 6.87 -6.76 -15.84
CA ALA A 272 8.05 -6.46 -16.66
C ALA A 272 9.31 -6.24 -15.80
N GLY A 273 9.14 -5.79 -14.56
CA GLY A 273 10.20 -5.54 -13.60
C GLY A 273 10.76 -6.76 -12.88
N ALA A 274 10.11 -7.92 -12.95
CA ALA A 274 10.38 -9.06 -12.07
C ALA A 274 11.74 -9.77 -12.27
N ALA A 275 12.60 -9.34 -13.20
CA ALA A 275 13.89 -9.97 -13.49
C ALA A 275 15.07 -9.17 -12.94
N GLY A 276 15.93 -9.83 -12.17
CA GLY A 276 17.21 -9.33 -11.68
C GLY A 276 17.24 -9.06 -10.18
N ALA A 277 18.30 -9.49 -9.49
CA ALA A 277 18.51 -9.31 -8.05
C ALA A 277 19.68 -8.36 -7.73
N GLU A 278 20.41 -7.89 -8.71
CA GLU A 278 21.56 -7.02 -8.48
C GLU A 278 21.10 -5.61 -8.02
N PRO A 279 21.58 -5.12 -6.87
CA PRO A 279 21.13 -3.84 -6.30
C PRO A 279 21.27 -2.64 -7.24
N ARG A 280 22.31 -2.64 -8.08
CA ARG A 280 22.53 -1.59 -9.07
C ARG A 280 21.43 -1.56 -10.13
N VAL A 281 21.01 -2.74 -10.61
CA VAL A 281 19.92 -2.86 -11.60
C VAL A 281 18.58 -2.47 -10.96
N LEU A 282 18.33 -2.93 -9.74
CA LEU A 282 17.11 -2.59 -8.99
C LEU A 282 17.02 -1.07 -8.77
N LYS A 283 18.12 -0.42 -8.35
CA LYS A 283 18.21 1.04 -8.21
C LYS A 283 17.87 1.77 -9.51
N HIS A 284 18.49 1.35 -10.61
CA HIS A 284 18.26 1.99 -11.90
C HIS A 284 16.79 1.88 -12.35
N ARG A 285 16.21 0.68 -12.24
CA ARG A 285 14.80 0.45 -12.60
C ARG A 285 13.83 1.20 -11.69
N TYR A 286 14.14 1.31 -10.38
CA TYR A 286 13.38 2.14 -9.44
C TYR A 286 13.36 3.61 -9.90
N LEU A 287 14.52 4.18 -10.23
CA LEU A 287 14.63 5.57 -10.68
C LEU A 287 13.95 5.80 -12.04
N VAL A 288 14.08 4.85 -12.97
CA VAL A 288 13.36 4.89 -14.25
C VAL A 288 11.86 4.84 -14.02
N GLY A 289 11.38 3.95 -13.14
CA GLY A 289 9.97 3.87 -12.77
C GLY A 289 9.43 5.19 -12.25
N LEU A 290 10.17 5.85 -11.34
CA LEU A 290 9.82 7.18 -10.83
C LEU A 290 9.74 8.23 -11.95
N GLY A 291 10.75 8.29 -12.82
CA GLY A 291 10.77 9.25 -13.93
C GLY A 291 9.62 9.05 -14.91
N VAL A 292 9.31 7.78 -15.24
CA VAL A 292 8.19 7.42 -16.12
C VAL A 292 6.85 7.76 -15.47
N THR A 293 6.68 7.52 -14.17
CA THR A 293 5.47 7.91 -13.43
C THR A 293 5.26 9.42 -13.47
N GLY A 294 6.28 10.20 -13.13
CA GLY A 294 6.21 11.66 -13.15
C GLY A 294 5.94 12.23 -14.55
N ALA A 295 6.61 11.68 -15.57
CA ALA A 295 6.37 12.06 -16.97
C ALA A 295 4.92 11.75 -17.41
N GLY A 296 4.38 10.60 -17.00
CA GLY A 296 2.99 10.24 -17.26
C GLY A 296 2.01 11.20 -16.57
N PHE A 297 2.25 11.59 -15.31
CA PHE A 297 1.43 12.59 -14.61
C PHE A 297 1.48 13.97 -15.31
N LEU A 298 2.66 14.41 -15.73
CA LEU A 298 2.80 15.64 -16.52
C LEU A 298 2.04 15.57 -17.85
N ALA A 299 2.17 14.46 -18.57
CA ALA A 299 1.44 14.25 -19.82
C ALA A 299 -0.08 14.24 -19.61
N ALA A 300 -0.57 13.64 -18.50
CA ALA A 300 -1.98 13.65 -18.14
C ALA A 300 -2.49 15.09 -17.91
N ALA A 301 -1.72 15.90 -17.18
CA ALA A 301 -2.08 17.28 -16.87
C ALA A 301 -2.28 18.16 -18.13
N VAL A 302 -1.51 17.90 -19.21
CA VAL A 302 -1.59 18.67 -20.46
C VAL A 302 -2.42 17.97 -21.54
N SER A 303 -3.06 16.86 -21.25
CA SER A 303 -3.83 16.07 -22.23
C SER A 303 -5.05 16.86 -22.71
N PRO A 304 -5.23 17.07 -24.03
CA PRO A 304 -6.34 17.83 -24.58
C PRO A 304 -7.64 17.01 -24.68
N GLY A 305 -7.59 15.70 -24.42
CA GLY A 305 -8.74 14.81 -24.52
C GLY A 305 -8.47 13.43 -23.94
N ILE A 306 -9.54 12.67 -23.74
CA ILE A 306 -9.53 11.40 -23.00
C ILE A 306 -8.54 10.36 -23.57
N VAL A 307 -8.38 10.29 -24.89
CA VAL A 307 -7.47 9.29 -25.51
C VAL A 307 -6.01 9.52 -25.12
N LEU A 308 -5.55 10.76 -25.16
CA LEU A 308 -4.18 11.11 -24.74
C LEU A 308 -4.03 11.02 -23.24
N ALA A 309 -5.06 11.34 -22.46
CA ALA A 309 -5.08 11.11 -21.04
C ALA A 309 -4.95 9.59 -20.70
N CYS A 310 -5.67 8.71 -21.40
CA CYS A 310 -5.53 7.26 -21.22
C CYS A 310 -4.10 6.77 -21.50
N LEU A 311 -3.46 7.25 -22.56
CA LEU A 311 -2.07 6.89 -22.84
C LEU A 311 -1.12 7.39 -21.75
N ALA A 312 -1.32 8.62 -21.27
CA ALA A 312 -0.55 9.20 -20.17
C ALA A 312 -0.73 8.40 -18.84
N PHE A 313 -1.96 8.00 -18.53
CA PHE A 313 -2.26 7.15 -17.36
C PHE A 313 -1.67 5.74 -17.49
N ALA A 314 -1.70 5.13 -18.69
CA ALA A 314 -1.04 3.85 -18.94
C ALA A 314 0.48 3.95 -18.68
N VAL A 315 1.12 5.00 -19.16
CA VAL A 315 2.56 5.27 -18.96
C VAL A 315 2.85 5.52 -17.48
N ALA A 316 2.04 6.34 -16.80
CA ALA A 316 2.18 6.60 -15.38
C ALA A 316 2.04 5.31 -14.55
N GLY A 317 1.03 4.48 -14.86
CA GLY A 317 0.81 3.19 -14.22
C GLY A 317 2.00 2.23 -14.44
N LEU A 318 2.49 2.12 -15.67
CA LEU A 318 3.66 1.28 -15.97
C LEU A 318 4.89 1.71 -15.15
N GLY A 319 5.16 3.01 -15.09
CA GLY A 319 6.22 3.57 -14.25
C GLY A 319 6.04 3.23 -12.78
N ASN A 320 4.82 3.42 -12.26
CA ASN A 320 4.49 3.14 -10.86
C ASN A 320 4.65 1.65 -10.51
N GLY A 321 4.18 0.74 -11.36
CA GLY A 321 4.37 -0.71 -11.16
C GLY A 321 5.84 -1.10 -11.13
N LEU A 322 6.63 -0.54 -12.06
CA LEU A 322 8.08 -0.74 -12.09
C LEU A 322 8.74 -0.21 -10.81
N MET A 323 8.37 0.99 -10.37
CA MET A 323 8.88 1.62 -9.14
C MET A 323 8.59 0.76 -7.89
N LEU A 324 7.33 0.38 -7.67
CA LEU A 324 6.89 -0.33 -6.46
C LEU A 324 7.61 -1.67 -6.27
N VAL A 325 7.75 -2.45 -7.34
CA VAL A 325 8.43 -3.74 -7.28
C VAL A 325 9.91 -3.57 -6.97
N HIS A 326 10.58 -2.63 -7.64
CA HIS A 326 12.02 -2.45 -7.46
C HIS A 326 12.39 -1.77 -6.16
N GLU A 327 11.57 -0.85 -5.65
CA GLU A 327 11.73 -0.31 -4.31
C GLU A 327 11.71 -1.44 -3.27
N ARG A 328 10.69 -2.30 -3.32
CA ARG A 328 10.53 -3.40 -2.37
C ARG A 328 11.71 -4.38 -2.45
N LEU A 329 12.11 -4.77 -3.66
CA LEU A 329 13.25 -5.65 -3.86
C LEU A 329 14.55 -5.01 -3.37
N LEU A 330 14.76 -3.71 -3.64
CA LEU A 330 15.93 -2.98 -3.19
C LEU A 330 16.02 -2.93 -1.66
N LEU A 331 14.90 -2.69 -0.96
CA LEU A 331 14.84 -2.76 0.49
C LEU A 331 15.16 -4.17 1.01
N GLN A 332 14.60 -5.22 0.39
CA GLN A 332 14.80 -6.60 0.78
C GLN A 332 16.26 -7.09 0.62
N VAL A 333 16.95 -6.68 -0.45
CA VAL A 333 18.35 -7.08 -0.66
C VAL A 333 19.36 -6.22 0.12
N THR A 334 18.93 -5.04 0.60
CA THR A 334 19.80 -4.10 1.30
C THR A 334 19.72 -4.25 2.82
N VAL A 335 18.55 -4.62 3.34
CA VAL A 335 18.27 -4.68 4.78
C VAL A 335 18.38 -6.11 5.29
N ARG A 336 19.04 -6.31 6.43
CA ARG A 336 19.13 -7.61 7.12
C ARG A 336 17.74 -8.10 7.50
N GLU A 337 17.52 -9.41 7.42
CA GLU A 337 16.24 -10.06 7.65
C GLU A 337 15.61 -9.69 9.00
N GLU A 338 16.41 -9.58 10.07
CA GLU A 338 15.95 -9.23 11.41
C GLU A 338 15.43 -7.78 11.55
N LEU A 339 15.82 -6.91 10.62
CA LEU A 339 15.45 -5.50 10.60
C LEU A 339 14.37 -5.17 9.55
N LEU A 340 14.09 -6.07 8.61
CA LEU A 340 13.15 -5.83 7.52
C LEU A 340 11.78 -5.37 8.03
N GLY A 341 11.22 -6.07 9.02
CA GLY A 341 9.91 -5.69 9.58
C GLY A 341 9.90 -4.29 10.18
N ARG A 342 11.00 -3.87 10.82
CA ARG A 342 11.12 -2.53 11.42
C ARG A 342 11.29 -1.43 10.37
N VAL A 343 12.03 -1.72 9.31
CA VAL A 343 12.24 -0.78 8.18
C VAL A 343 10.95 -0.61 7.40
N PHE A 344 10.24 -1.70 7.07
CA PHE A 344 8.93 -1.61 6.42
C PHE A 344 7.89 -0.91 7.31
N GLY A 345 7.88 -1.18 8.63
CA GLY A 345 7.00 -0.48 9.56
C GLY A 345 7.26 1.03 9.64
N LEU A 346 8.53 1.46 9.59
CA LEU A 346 8.88 2.87 9.50
C LEU A 346 8.42 3.47 8.17
N ARG A 347 8.68 2.79 7.04
CA ARG A 347 8.22 3.21 5.72
C ARG A 347 6.69 3.37 5.70
N ASP A 348 5.95 2.36 6.13
CA ASP A 348 4.48 2.40 6.16
C ASP A 348 3.96 3.58 7.01
N THR A 349 4.65 3.89 8.11
CA THR A 349 4.31 5.06 8.95
C THR A 349 4.53 6.36 8.21
N LEU A 350 5.67 6.53 7.55
CA LEU A 350 5.98 7.74 6.78
C LEU A 350 5.02 7.90 5.59
N ASP A 351 4.71 6.79 4.89
CA ASP A 351 3.75 6.79 3.79
C ASP A 351 2.34 7.17 4.27
N ALA A 352 1.91 6.69 5.45
CA ALA A 352 0.63 7.07 6.04
C ALA A 352 0.54 8.56 6.36
N TRP A 353 1.61 9.17 6.90
CA TRP A 353 1.69 10.62 7.08
C TRP A 353 1.71 11.38 5.76
N ALA A 354 2.42 10.86 4.75
CA ALA A 354 2.47 11.44 3.42
C ALA A 354 1.08 11.43 2.75
N TRP A 355 0.33 10.33 2.85
CA TRP A 355 -1.05 10.24 2.36
C TRP A 355 -1.97 11.24 3.06
N THR A 356 -1.86 11.36 4.40
CA THR A 356 -2.64 12.35 5.15
C THR A 356 -2.36 13.77 4.68
N ALA A 357 -1.07 14.12 4.57
CA ALA A 357 -0.66 15.44 4.07
C ALA A 357 -1.12 15.66 2.62
N ALA A 358 -1.04 14.62 1.77
CA ALA A 358 -1.50 14.67 0.38
C ALA A 358 -2.98 14.99 0.27
N PHE A 359 -3.84 14.29 1.00
CA PHE A 359 -5.29 14.52 0.92
C PHE A 359 -5.68 15.90 1.48
N VAL A 360 -5.08 16.35 2.57
CA VAL A 360 -5.27 17.72 3.07
C VAL A 360 -4.83 18.76 2.04
N SER A 361 -3.60 18.56 1.47
CA SER A 361 -3.08 19.46 0.45
C SER A 361 -3.92 19.46 -0.82
N ALA A 362 -4.44 18.30 -1.23
CA ALA A 362 -5.32 18.17 -2.39
C ALA A 362 -6.60 19.00 -2.21
N GLY A 363 -7.31 18.84 -1.08
CA GLY A 363 -8.50 19.63 -0.80
C GLY A 363 -8.24 21.14 -0.88
N LEU A 364 -7.11 21.61 -0.30
CA LEU A 364 -6.70 23.01 -0.34
C LEU A 364 -6.34 23.49 -1.74
N MET A 365 -5.51 22.71 -2.46
CA MET A 365 -4.97 23.13 -3.75
C MET A 365 -6.05 23.14 -4.84
N PHE A 366 -6.88 22.12 -4.92
CA PHE A 366 -7.97 22.06 -5.90
C PHE A 366 -9.12 23.05 -5.59
N ALA A 367 -9.19 23.59 -4.37
CA ALA A 367 -10.14 24.66 -4.05
C ALA A 367 -9.74 26.02 -4.61
N VAL A 368 -8.44 26.25 -4.91
CA VAL A 368 -7.92 27.58 -5.29
C VAL A 368 -7.14 27.57 -6.60
N LEU A 369 -6.71 26.42 -7.08
CA LEU A 369 -5.92 26.24 -8.30
C LEU A 369 -6.67 25.38 -9.31
N ASP A 370 -6.40 25.63 -10.58
CA ASP A 370 -6.89 24.83 -11.69
C ASP A 370 -6.39 23.37 -11.60
N THR A 371 -7.25 22.42 -11.95
CA THR A 371 -6.96 20.98 -11.88
C THR A 371 -5.68 20.61 -12.64
N ARG A 372 -5.47 21.16 -13.83
CA ARG A 372 -4.28 20.89 -14.65
C ARG A 372 -3.01 21.41 -14.01
N ILE A 373 -3.08 22.56 -13.33
CA ILE A 373 -1.93 23.13 -12.62
C ILE A 373 -1.53 22.21 -11.46
N VAL A 374 -2.50 21.75 -10.65
CA VAL A 374 -2.21 20.86 -9.51
C VAL A 374 -1.62 19.53 -9.99
N LEU A 375 -2.21 18.92 -11.01
CA LEU A 375 -1.69 17.69 -11.62
C LEU A 375 -0.31 17.87 -12.23
N GLY A 376 -0.07 19.02 -12.88
CA GLY A 376 1.23 19.40 -13.41
C GLY A 376 2.30 19.54 -12.32
N LEU A 377 1.95 20.17 -11.18
CA LEU A 377 2.80 20.26 -10.00
C LEU A 377 3.09 18.89 -9.41
N ALA A 378 2.09 18.00 -9.36
CA ALA A 378 2.28 16.63 -8.91
C ALA A 378 3.27 15.87 -9.78
N GLY A 379 3.10 15.92 -11.10
CA GLY A 379 4.02 15.27 -12.06
C GLY A 379 5.44 15.86 -12.00
N ALA A 380 5.56 17.19 -11.94
CA ALA A 380 6.84 17.88 -11.82
C ALA A 380 7.55 17.51 -10.48
N GLY A 381 6.79 17.42 -9.39
CA GLY A 381 7.30 17.00 -8.09
C GLY A 381 7.88 15.58 -8.11
N VAL A 382 7.18 14.63 -8.72
CA VAL A 382 7.68 13.25 -8.87
C VAL A 382 8.94 13.22 -9.75
N CYS A 383 8.98 13.96 -10.85
CA CYS A 383 10.18 14.08 -11.70
C CYS A 383 11.36 14.71 -10.95
N ALA A 384 11.10 15.75 -10.14
CA ALA A 384 12.14 16.39 -9.34
C ALA A 384 12.70 15.45 -8.27
N ILE A 385 11.84 14.64 -7.63
CA ILE A 385 12.25 13.58 -6.69
C ILE A 385 13.11 12.54 -7.42
N ALA A 386 12.68 12.07 -8.60
CA ALA A 386 13.44 11.11 -9.40
C ALA A 386 14.85 11.64 -9.74
N ALA A 387 14.96 12.89 -10.17
CA ALA A 387 16.23 13.54 -10.47
C ALA A 387 17.11 13.71 -9.20
N GLY A 388 16.51 14.18 -8.09
CA GLY A 388 17.19 14.33 -6.82
C GLY A 388 17.71 12.99 -6.30
N LEU A 389 16.90 11.92 -6.36
CA LEU A 389 17.32 10.57 -5.98
C LEU A 389 18.39 10.02 -6.91
N ALA A 390 18.32 10.26 -8.21
CA ALA A 390 19.36 9.86 -9.15
C ALA A 390 20.72 10.49 -8.78
N PHE A 391 20.72 11.75 -8.36
CA PHE A 391 21.92 12.43 -7.87
C PHE A 391 22.41 11.88 -6.53
N VAL A 392 21.52 11.74 -5.54
CA VAL A 392 21.87 11.28 -4.18
C VAL A 392 22.36 9.82 -4.17
N LEU A 393 21.75 8.99 -5.02
CA LEU A 393 22.05 7.56 -5.14
C LEU A 393 23.13 7.25 -6.19
N LYS A 394 23.77 8.27 -6.77
CA LYS A 394 24.77 8.07 -7.83
C LYS A 394 25.82 7.03 -7.43
N ASP A 395 26.37 7.16 -6.24
CA ASP A 395 27.45 6.30 -5.72
C ASP A 395 26.95 5.16 -4.82
N ALA A 396 25.64 5.08 -4.56
CA ALA A 396 25.06 4.01 -3.76
C ALA A 396 24.97 2.71 -4.59
N TRP A 397 25.33 1.57 -3.96
CA TRP A 397 25.31 0.23 -4.59
C TRP A 397 26.12 0.14 -5.88
N MET A 398 27.27 0.83 -5.98
CA MET A 398 28.13 0.83 -7.16
C MET A 398 29.18 -0.31 -7.13
N GLU A 399 29.53 -0.82 -5.96
CA GLU A 399 30.49 -1.92 -5.86
C GLU A 399 29.83 -3.21 -6.34
N PRO A 400 30.48 -3.95 -7.27
CA PRO A 400 30.01 -5.28 -7.64
C PRO A 400 30.10 -6.17 -6.39
N VAL A 401 29.08 -6.97 -6.14
CA VAL A 401 29.17 -8.12 -5.22
C VAL A 401 30.36 -8.92 -5.69
N GLY A 402 31.37 -9.11 -4.82
CA GLY A 402 32.61 -9.78 -5.17
C GLY A 402 32.36 -11.09 -5.89
N ALA A 403 33.24 -11.44 -6.82
CA ALA A 403 33.14 -12.62 -7.70
C ALA A 403 33.02 -13.96 -6.95
N GLU A 404 33.04 -13.96 -5.63
CA GLU A 404 32.98 -15.15 -4.77
C GLU A 404 31.65 -15.30 -4.01
N GLY A 405 30.61 -14.56 -4.37
CA GLY A 405 29.26 -14.82 -3.84
C GLY A 405 29.10 -14.55 -2.33
N GLU A 406 29.95 -13.74 -1.72
CA GLU A 406 29.80 -13.34 -0.33
C GLU A 406 28.56 -12.43 -0.17
N PRO A 407 27.63 -12.77 0.73
CA PRO A 407 26.44 -11.98 0.91
C PRO A 407 26.79 -10.59 1.47
N LEU A 408 26.10 -9.56 0.99
CA LEU A 408 26.13 -8.14 1.42
C LEU A 408 26.22 -7.82 2.93
N PRO A 409 26.05 -8.73 3.89
CA PRO A 409 26.25 -8.50 5.32
C PRO A 409 27.63 -7.95 5.70
N GLN A 410 28.68 -8.24 4.95
CA GLN A 410 30.03 -7.78 5.31
C GLN A 410 30.29 -6.30 5.02
N LEU A 411 29.53 -5.69 4.11
CA LEU A 411 29.61 -4.23 3.89
C LEU A 411 28.99 -3.43 5.05
N VAL A 412 28.02 -4.02 5.73
CA VAL A 412 27.40 -3.44 6.93
C VAL A 412 28.34 -3.54 8.14
N GLU A 413 29.07 -4.64 8.28
CA GLU A 413 30.06 -4.83 9.37
C GLU A 413 31.27 -3.88 9.27
N ARG A 414 31.75 -3.57 8.07
CA ARG A 414 32.85 -2.60 7.88
C ARG A 414 32.46 -1.16 8.18
N LEU A 415 31.19 -0.83 8.12
CA LEU A 415 30.69 0.51 8.45
C LEU A 415 30.33 0.67 9.94
N ASP A 416 30.14 -0.42 10.68
CA ASP A 416 29.67 -0.36 12.06
C ASP A 416 30.78 -0.23 13.12
N GLY A 417 32.05 -0.54 12.79
CA GLY A 417 33.18 -0.35 13.71
C GLY A 417 32.98 -0.89 15.15
N VAL A 418 32.02 -1.81 15.32
CA VAL A 418 31.67 -2.42 16.61
C VAL A 418 32.08 -3.88 16.54
N GLU A 419 33.24 -4.20 17.14
CA GLU A 419 33.57 -5.59 17.43
C GLU A 419 32.44 -6.24 18.22
N PRO A 420 31.99 -7.47 17.85
CA PRO A 420 31.07 -8.20 18.68
C PRO A 420 31.71 -8.48 20.03
N PRO A 421 30.98 -8.42 21.16
CA PRO A 421 31.51 -8.77 22.46
C PRO A 421 32.04 -10.19 22.41
N VAL A 422 33.34 -10.37 22.72
CA VAL A 422 33.99 -11.67 22.87
C VAL A 422 33.18 -12.47 23.91
N PRO A 423 32.73 -13.71 23.60
CA PRO A 423 32.04 -14.52 24.58
C PRO A 423 32.99 -14.82 25.75
N ALA A 424 32.64 -14.38 26.94
CA ALA A 424 33.33 -14.71 28.18
C ALA A 424 33.27 -16.22 28.40
N GLY A 425 34.32 -16.94 28.05
CA GLY A 425 34.39 -18.40 28.26
C GLY A 425 35.49 -19.15 27.58
N ALA A 426 36.48 -18.51 26.97
CA ALA A 426 37.64 -19.21 26.38
C ALA A 426 38.95 -18.79 27.08
N GLN A 427 39.03 -18.96 28.40
CA GLN A 427 40.27 -19.04 29.17
C GLN A 427 40.11 -20.12 30.24
N SER A 428 40.46 -21.36 29.89
CA SER A 428 40.98 -22.36 30.84
C SER A 428 41.65 -23.47 30.06
#